data_5d94b2b2ffb00b559a3585cbdda8ab24
#
_entry.id   5d94b2b2ffb00b559a3585cbdda8ab24
#
_cell.length_a   1.000
_cell.length_b   1.000
_cell.length_c   1.000
_cell.angle_alpha   90.00
_cell.angle_beta   90.00
_cell.angle_gamma   90.00
#
_symmetry.space_group_name_H-M   'P 1'
#
loop_
_entity.id
_entity.type
_entity.pdbx_description
1 polymer ?
#
loop_
_entity_poly.entity_id
_entity_poly.type
_entity_poly.pdbx_seq_one_letter_code
_entity_poly.pdbx_strand_id
1 'polypeptide(L)'
;MQTEIGTEISLKDIFQLIRKNLIGIVIFMECVIIVVSLFTFLFMEDQFTSSVVFSVVTKSEENPDAAISSGALSANLQLVNDYKIIVNSRTVKEAAAARLGLEDLKGYSISVNSEGTSSRGINITVTGPSAYMVANIANNLYLEFKEQVYRLLKVENVAVIDSAIVPESPSAPGREKIILLGAIVGVVLAIAFVIVRDILDTTVKTAEDVEKQLGLAVLAQIPKVEEENSTSDKKNKRGVKAE
;
A
#
# COMPACT_ATOMS: atom_id res chain seq x y z
N MET A 1 -42.02 -0.55 36.27
CA MET A 1 -41.73 -1.06 34.91
C MET A 1 -41.08 0.08 34.16
N GLN A 2 -39.76 0.10 34.19
CA GLN A 2 -38.97 1.08 33.39
C GLN A 2 -38.89 0.48 31.97
N THR A 3 -39.60 1.08 31.05
CA THR A 3 -39.43 0.86 29.62
C THR A 3 -38.09 1.52 29.27
N GLU A 4 -37.04 0.70 29.10
CA GLU A 4 -35.83 1.12 28.46
C GLU A 4 -36.21 1.55 27.04
N ILE A 5 -36.15 2.87 26.80
CA ILE A 5 -36.21 3.44 25.47
C ILE A 5 -34.84 3.16 24.83
N GLY A 6 -34.66 1.94 24.42
CA GLY A 6 -33.59 1.60 23.52
C GLY A 6 -33.84 2.31 22.20
N THR A 7 -33.05 3.34 21.92
CA THR A 7 -32.97 3.94 20.59
C THR A 7 -32.43 2.85 19.64
N GLU A 8 -33.34 2.06 19.08
CA GLU A 8 -32.97 1.13 18.01
C GLU A 8 -32.58 1.96 16.79
N ILE A 9 -31.26 2.14 16.62
CA ILE A 9 -30.71 2.80 15.43
C ILE A 9 -31.03 1.91 14.24
N SER A 10 -32.05 2.26 13.48
CA SER A 10 -32.43 1.54 12.27
C SER A 10 -31.36 1.77 11.19
N LEU A 11 -31.00 0.69 10.47
CA LEU A 11 -30.13 0.78 9.28
C LEU A 11 -30.65 1.81 8.27
N LYS A 12 -31.96 2.03 8.21
CA LYS A 12 -32.60 3.04 7.37
C LYS A 12 -32.23 4.46 7.80
N ASP A 13 -32.17 4.70 9.12
CA ASP A 13 -31.82 6.02 9.68
C ASP A 13 -30.35 6.35 9.40
N ILE A 14 -29.44 5.37 9.52
CA ILE A 14 -28.02 5.52 9.16
C ILE A 14 -27.90 5.86 7.66
N PHE A 15 -28.63 5.18 6.80
CA PHE A 15 -28.56 5.44 5.35
C PHE A 15 -29.10 6.84 5.01
N GLN A 16 -30.16 7.27 5.67
CA GLN A 16 -30.74 8.59 5.48
C GLN A 16 -29.79 9.69 6.00
N LEU A 17 -29.12 9.44 7.12
CA LEU A 17 -28.12 10.32 7.70
C LEU A 17 -26.91 10.51 6.78
N ILE A 18 -26.38 9.41 6.23
CA ILE A 18 -25.29 9.42 5.25
C ILE A 18 -25.70 10.24 4.02
N ARG A 19 -26.89 10.00 3.47
CA ARG A 19 -27.37 10.71 2.28
C ARG A 19 -27.55 12.21 2.54
N LYS A 20 -27.99 12.59 3.72
CA LYS A 20 -28.17 14.00 4.12
C LYS A 20 -26.82 14.72 4.27
N ASN A 21 -25.80 14.04 4.74
CA ASN A 21 -24.48 14.61 5.02
C ASN A 21 -23.40 14.22 3.98
N LEU A 22 -23.80 13.78 2.77
CA LEU A 22 -22.89 13.32 1.72
C LEU A 22 -21.77 14.31 1.43
N ILE A 23 -22.08 15.61 1.33
CA ILE A 23 -21.08 16.66 1.09
C ILE A 23 -20.07 16.72 2.22
N GLY A 24 -20.51 16.62 3.47
CA GLY A 24 -19.62 16.62 4.64
C GLY A 24 -18.70 15.39 4.67
N ILE A 25 -19.23 14.21 4.29
CA ILE A 25 -18.46 12.96 4.19
C ILE A 25 -17.39 13.10 3.11
N VAL A 26 -17.73 13.62 1.93
CA VAL A 26 -16.78 13.81 0.82
C VAL A 26 -15.66 14.79 1.20
N ILE A 27 -16.01 15.93 1.81
CA ILE A 27 -15.00 16.92 2.25
C ILE A 27 -14.07 16.32 3.30
N PHE A 28 -14.60 15.57 4.27
CA PHE A 28 -13.80 14.93 5.30
C PHE A 28 -12.88 13.86 4.71
N MET A 29 -13.39 13.02 3.80
CA MET A 29 -12.60 12.01 3.09
C MET A 29 -11.46 12.66 2.29
N GLU A 30 -11.74 13.73 1.55
CA GLU A 30 -10.72 14.46 0.79
C GLU A 30 -9.63 15.02 1.71
N CYS A 31 -10.01 15.58 2.85
CA CYS A 31 -9.07 16.07 3.86
C CYS A 31 -8.15 14.94 4.36
N VAL A 32 -8.70 13.75 4.65
CA VAL A 32 -7.91 12.59 5.07
C VAL A 32 -6.95 12.14 3.96
N ILE A 33 -7.42 12.09 2.70
CA ILE A 33 -6.57 11.72 1.55
C ILE A 33 -5.41 12.71 1.41
N ILE A 34 -5.66 14.01 1.53
CA ILE A 34 -4.62 15.04 1.46
C ILE A 34 -3.60 14.85 2.57
N VAL A 35 -4.04 14.60 3.81
CA VAL A 35 -3.14 14.38 4.96
C VAL A 35 -2.29 13.12 4.75
N VAL A 36 -2.90 12.00 4.35
CA VAL A 36 -2.19 10.74 4.07
C VAL A 36 -1.19 10.92 2.91
N SER A 37 -1.61 11.60 1.85
CA SER A 37 -0.74 11.89 0.70
C SER A 37 0.46 12.74 1.13
N LEU A 38 0.23 13.82 1.84
CA LEU A 38 1.28 14.71 2.33
C LEU A 38 2.25 13.96 3.24
N PHE A 39 1.73 13.15 4.18
CA PHE A 39 2.55 12.31 5.05
C PHE A 39 3.42 11.33 4.25
N THR A 40 2.83 10.64 3.26
CA THR A 40 3.53 9.66 2.43
C THR A 40 4.65 10.32 1.61
N PHE A 41 4.42 11.52 1.07
CA PHE A 41 5.43 12.22 0.28
C PHE A 41 6.54 12.88 1.10
N LEU A 42 6.25 13.34 2.33
CA LEU A 42 7.25 14.01 3.16
C LEU A 42 8.09 13.05 4.01
N PHE A 43 7.48 11.95 4.49
CA PHE A 43 8.11 11.07 5.49
C PHE A 43 8.60 9.73 4.93
N MET A 44 8.14 9.31 3.74
CA MET A 44 8.55 8.04 3.18
C MET A 44 9.60 8.22 2.09
N GLU A 45 10.79 7.68 2.34
CA GLU A 45 11.89 7.66 1.37
C GLU A 45 11.64 6.63 0.27
N ASP A 46 12.03 6.97 -0.95
CA ASP A 46 11.97 6.05 -2.07
C ASP A 46 12.98 4.91 -1.89
N GLN A 47 12.51 3.69 -2.09
CA GLN A 47 13.33 2.49 -2.06
C GLN A 47 13.37 1.86 -3.44
N PHE A 48 14.55 1.59 -3.92
CA PHE A 48 14.79 0.92 -5.20
C PHE A 48 15.16 -0.53 -4.94
N THR A 49 14.72 -1.41 -5.83
CA THR A 49 15.02 -2.85 -5.72
C THR A 49 15.64 -3.34 -7.03
N SER A 50 16.74 -4.05 -6.91
CA SER A 50 17.36 -4.73 -8.03
C SER A 50 17.72 -6.14 -7.63
N SER A 51 17.73 -7.06 -8.60
CA SER A 51 17.99 -8.47 -8.33
C SER A 51 18.90 -9.08 -9.38
N VAL A 52 19.73 -10.03 -8.95
CA VAL A 52 20.51 -10.90 -9.82
C VAL A 52 20.01 -12.33 -9.65
N VAL A 53 19.76 -12.99 -10.76
CA VAL A 53 19.31 -14.38 -10.80
C VAL A 53 20.42 -15.25 -11.38
N PHE A 54 20.76 -16.32 -10.68
CA PHE A 54 21.75 -17.30 -11.14
C PHE A 54 21.28 -18.72 -10.85
N SER A 55 21.81 -19.67 -11.61
CA SER A 55 21.50 -21.09 -11.46
C SER A 55 22.72 -21.88 -11.04
N VAL A 56 22.44 -22.90 -10.23
CA VAL A 56 23.44 -23.93 -9.89
C VAL A 56 23.42 -25.03 -10.97
N VAL A 57 24.50 -25.17 -11.71
CA VAL A 57 24.66 -26.17 -12.76
C VAL A 57 25.42 -27.36 -12.18
N THR A 58 24.73 -28.47 -11.96
CA THR A 58 25.43 -29.74 -11.65
C THR A 58 25.88 -30.38 -12.93
N LYS A 59 27.21 -30.46 -13.17
CA LYS A 59 27.78 -31.27 -14.24
C LYS A 59 27.57 -32.76 -13.91
N SER A 60 26.46 -33.33 -14.38
CA SER A 60 26.33 -34.77 -14.52
C SER A 60 26.87 -35.15 -15.90
N GLU A 61 28.21 -35.31 -16.01
CA GLU A 61 28.83 -35.61 -17.29
C GLU A 61 28.68 -37.09 -17.72
N GLU A 62 28.13 -37.99 -16.86
CA GLU A 62 28.23 -39.43 -17.15
C GLU A 62 26.90 -40.16 -17.40
N ASN A 63 25.74 -39.60 -17.09
CA ASN A 63 24.44 -40.24 -17.40
C ASN A 63 23.30 -39.22 -17.44
N PRO A 64 22.71 -38.92 -18.62
CA PRO A 64 21.55 -38.04 -18.73
C PRO A 64 20.32 -38.53 -17.95
N ASP A 65 20.16 -39.86 -17.83
CA ASP A 65 19.02 -40.45 -17.11
C ASP A 65 19.16 -40.41 -15.58
N ALA A 66 20.37 -40.27 -15.06
CA ALA A 66 20.61 -40.11 -13.61
C ALA A 66 20.20 -38.72 -13.08
N ALA A 67 20.15 -37.71 -13.96
CA ALA A 67 19.78 -36.36 -13.60
C ALA A 67 18.28 -36.20 -13.20
N ILE A 68 17.45 -37.18 -13.51
CA ILE A 68 15.97 -37.15 -13.28
C ILE A 68 15.58 -37.98 -12.04
N SER A 69 16.53 -38.60 -11.36
CA SER A 69 16.25 -39.38 -10.16
C SER A 69 15.81 -38.45 -9.00
N SER A 70 14.86 -38.90 -8.17
CA SER A 70 14.43 -38.17 -6.99
C SER A 70 15.54 -37.83 -6.00
N GLY A 71 16.60 -38.68 -5.97
CA GLY A 71 17.79 -38.45 -5.18
C GLY A 71 18.65 -37.28 -5.70
N ALA A 72 18.81 -37.17 -7.01
CA ALA A 72 19.54 -36.05 -7.62
C ALA A 72 18.79 -34.71 -7.42
N LEU A 73 17.48 -34.75 -7.49
CA LEU A 73 16.65 -33.55 -7.20
C LEU A 73 16.82 -33.10 -5.75
N SER A 74 16.74 -34.00 -4.79
CA SER A 74 16.92 -33.69 -3.36
C SER A 74 18.35 -33.14 -3.08
N ALA A 75 19.37 -33.71 -3.66
CA ALA A 75 20.75 -33.22 -3.53
C ALA A 75 20.90 -31.81 -4.13
N ASN A 76 20.28 -31.53 -5.27
CA ASN A 76 20.29 -30.20 -5.85
C ASN A 76 19.60 -29.14 -4.98
N LEU A 77 18.47 -29.46 -4.36
CA LEU A 77 17.79 -28.57 -3.43
C LEU A 77 18.62 -28.29 -2.19
N GLN A 78 19.37 -29.29 -1.70
CA GLN A 78 20.28 -29.08 -0.57
C GLN A 78 21.43 -28.14 -0.94
N LEU A 79 22.03 -28.30 -2.12
CA LEU A 79 23.04 -27.36 -2.63
C LEU A 79 22.53 -25.93 -2.74
N VAL A 80 21.30 -25.73 -3.20
CA VAL A 80 20.66 -24.40 -3.24
C VAL A 80 20.58 -23.78 -1.84
N ASN A 81 20.24 -24.58 -0.82
CA ASN A 81 20.19 -24.09 0.55
C ASN A 81 21.58 -23.73 1.09
N ASP A 82 22.59 -24.57 0.81
CA ASP A 82 23.98 -24.29 1.22
C ASP A 82 24.49 -23.01 0.55
N TYR A 83 24.17 -22.79 -0.71
CA TYR A 83 24.55 -21.58 -1.44
C TYR A 83 23.87 -20.33 -0.91
N LYS A 84 22.60 -20.41 -0.50
CA LYS A 84 21.95 -19.30 0.20
C LYS A 84 22.66 -18.92 1.50
N ILE A 85 23.14 -19.90 2.24
CA ILE A 85 23.92 -19.66 3.47
C ILE A 85 25.22 -18.94 3.12
N ILE A 86 25.93 -19.38 2.07
CA ILE A 86 27.19 -18.76 1.63
C ILE A 86 26.94 -17.30 1.18
N VAL A 87 25.92 -17.03 0.35
CA VAL A 87 25.55 -15.65 -0.08
C VAL A 87 25.25 -14.76 1.12
N ASN A 88 24.51 -15.29 2.10
CA ASN A 88 24.16 -14.55 3.31
C ASN A 88 25.29 -14.39 4.31
N SER A 89 26.41 -15.06 4.08
CA SER A 89 27.54 -15.02 5.00
C SER A 89 28.12 -13.62 5.14
N ARG A 90 28.63 -13.34 6.32
CA ARG A 90 29.29 -12.07 6.63
C ARG A 90 30.47 -11.82 5.68
N THR A 91 31.26 -12.87 5.40
CA THR A 91 32.43 -12.77 4.51
C THR A 91 32.06 -12.26 3.12
N VAL A 92 31.01 -12.78 2.50
CA VAL A 92 30.56 -12.33 1.16
C VAL A 92 30.04 -10.91 1.20
N LYS A 93 29.26 -10.55 2.24
CA LYS A 93 28.71 -9.19 2.39
C LYS A 93 29.81 -8.14 2.62
N GLU A 94 30.78 -8.42 3.48
CA GLU A 94 31.91 -7.52 3.74
C GLU A 94 32.84 -7.40 2.52
N ALA A 95 33.09 -8.48 1.80
CA ALA A 95 33.88 -8.45 0.58
C ALA A 95 33.19 -7.62 -0.52
N ALA A 96 31.87 -7.79 -0.70
CA ALA A 96 31.10 -6.99 -1.64
C ALA A 96 31.08 -5.49 -1.25
N ALA A 97 30.96 -5.17 0.03
CA ALA A 97 31.05 -3.79 0.52
C ALA A 97 32.42 -3.18 0.24
N ALA A 98 33.50 -3.91 0.58
CA ALA A 98 34.87 -3.46 0.35
C ALA A 98 35.17 -3.20 -1.13
N ARG A 99 34.67 -4.05 -2.03
CA ARG A 99 34.81 -3.86 -3.49
C ARG A 99 34.14 -2.59 -4.00
N LEU A 100 33.07 -2.15 -3.34
CA LEU A 100 32.34 -0.92 -3.65
C LEU A 100 32.87 0.31 -2.89
N GLY A 101 33.90 0.13 -2.06
CA GLY A 101 34.46 1.21 -1.23
C GLY A 101 33.52 1.62 -0.08
N LEU A 102 32.59 0.76 0.30
CA LEU A 102 31.68 0.96 1.42
C LEU A 102 32.24 0.31 2.68
N GLU A 103 32.03 0.95 3.83
CA GLU A 103 32.41 0.39 5.15
C GLU A 103 31.53 -0.84 5.50
N ASP A 104 30.22 -0.72 5.22
CA ASP A 104 29.29 -1.83 5.38
C ASP A 104 28.06 -1.65 4.44
N LEU A 105 27.16 -2.65 4.43
CA LEU A 105 25.91 -2.63 3.66
C LEU A 105 24.69 -2.26 4.54
N LYS A 106 24.91 -1.61 5.69
CA LYS A 106 23.81 -1.08 6.50
C LYS A 106 23.03 -0.04 5.72
N GLY A 107 21.68 -0.12 5.80
CA GLY A 107 20.82 0.70 4.96
C GLY A 107 20.37 0.02 3.67
N TYR A 108 20.97 -1.13 3.32
CA TYR A 108 20.52 -1.98 2.22
C TYR A 108 19.94 -3.30 2.75
N SER A 109 18.72 -3.62 2.34
CA SER A 109 18.09 -4.90 2.67
C SER A 109 18.48 -5.93 1.62
N ILE A 110 19.12 -7.01 2.05
CA ILE A 110 19.57 -8.11 1.17
C ILE A 110 18.74 -9.35 1.48
N SER A 111 18.02 -9.83 0.50
CA SER A 111 17.20 -11.05 0.55
C SER A 111 17.69 -12.06 -0.47
N VAL A 112 17.81 -13.32 -0.06
CA VAL A 112 18.28 -14.42 -0.91
C VAL A 112 17.24 -15.53 -0.92
N ASN A 113 16.58 -15.70 -2.05
CA ASN A 113 15.49 -16.64 -2.22
C ASN A 113 15.77 -17.62 -3.35
N SER A 114 15.14 -18.81 -3.33
CA SER A 114 15.11 -19.67 -4.51
C SER A 114 13.98 -19.23 -5.44
N GLU A 115 14.25 -19.31 -6.73
CA GLU A 115 13.27 -19.05 -7.79
C GLU A 115 12.33 -20.25 -7.89
N GLY A 116 11.28 -20.28 -7.06
CA GLY A 116 10.33 -21.41 -6.97
C GLY A 116 10.76 -22.54 -6.04
N THR A 117 9.79 -23.42 -5.74
CA THR A 117 9.94 -24.47 -4.70
C THR A 117 10.88 -25.63 -5.09
N SER A 118 11.12 -25.83 -6.37
CA SER A 118 11.95 -26.92 -6.90
C SER A 118 12.99 -26.45 -7.92
N SER A 119 13.32 -25.16 -7.90
CA SER A 119 14.22 -24.53 -8.86
C SER A 119 15.66 -24.53 -8.35
N ARG A 120 16.60 -24.71 -9.29
CA ARG A 120 18.04 -24.51 -9.07
C ARG A 120 18.44 -23.03 -9.12
N GLY A 121 17.47 -22.14 -9.39
CA GLY A 121 17.66 -20.71 -9.45
C GLY A 121 17.73 -20.09 -8.06
N ILE A 122 18.68 -19.22 -7.87
CA ILE A 122 18.82 -18.37 -6.68
C ILE A 122 18.71 -16.92 -7.13
N ASN A 123 17.88 -16.17 -6.41
CA ASN A 123 17.69 -14.76 -6.62
C ASN A 123 18.25 -13.98 -5.42
N ILE A 124 19.23 -13.11 -5.68
CA ILE A 124 19.72 -12.13 -4.70
C ILE A 124 19.01 -10.81 -4.99
N THR A 125 18.15 -10.38 -4.09
CA THR A 125 17.43 -9.11 -4.19
C THR A 125 18.03 -8.12 -3.20
N VAL A 126 18.36 -6.93 -3.68
CA VAL A 126 18.87 -5.82 -2.88
C VAL A 126 17.90 -4.65 -2.98
N THR A 127 17.50 -4.12 -1.81
CA THR A 127 16.62 -2.95 -1.70
C THR A 127 17.33 -1.86 -0.90
N GLY A 128 17.24 -0.62 -1.37
CA GLY A 128 17.86 0.53 -0.71
C GLY A 128 17.53 1.87 -1.37
N PRO A 129 18.07 2.98 -0.83
CA PRO A 129 17.69 4.33 -1.24
C PRO A 129 18.26 4.77 -2.60
N SER A 130 19.27 4.07 -3.13
CA SER A 130 19.94 4.45 -4.37
C SER A 130 19.78 3.39 -5.45
N ALA A 131 19.12 3.72 -6.56
CA ALA A 131 18.91 2.85 -7.71
C ALA A 131 20.22 2.28 -8.29
N TYR A 132 21.24 3.12 -8.43
CA TYR A 132 22.55 2.71 -8.93
C TYR A 132 23.26 1.76 -7.96
N MET A 133 23.18 2.05 -6.66
CA MET A 133 23.89 1.29 -5.65
C MET A 133 23.28 -0.11 -5.45
N VAL A 134 21.93 -0.25 -5.47
CA VAL A 134 21.29 -1.57 -5.31
C VAL A 134 21.68 -2.55 -6.42
N ALA A 135 21.78 -2.06 -7.67
CA ALA A 135 22.22 -2.88 -8.78
C ALA A 135 23.71 -3.30 -8.64
N ASN A 136 24.57 -2.36 -8.25
CA ASN A 136 25.97 -2.65 -8.03
C ASN A 136 26.19 -3.61 -6.87
N ILE A 137 25.50 -3.43 -5.75
CA ILE A 137 25.59 -4.34 -4.61
C ILE A 137 25.16 -5.75 -5.01
N ALA A 138 24.02 -5.89 -5.71
CA ALA A 138 23.53 -7.20 -6.14
C ALA A 138 24.54 -7.93 -7.04
N ASN A 139 25.09 -7.24 -8.04
CA ASN A 139 26.10 -7.82 -8.93
C ASN A 139 27.41 -8.16 -8.20
N ASN A 140 27.88 -7.30 -7.28
CA ASN A 140 29.10 -7.59 -6.52
C ASN A 140 28.88 -8.71 -5.49
N LEU A 141 27.72 -8.82 -4.87
CA LEU A 141 27.38 -9.98 -4.03
C LEU A 141 27.45 -11.29 -4.81
N TYR A 142 26.94 -11.31 -6.04
CA TYR A 142 27.06 -12.47 -6.91
C TYR A 142 28.52 -12.79 -7.24
N LEU A 143 29.33 -11.80 -7.58
CA LEU A 143 30.75 -12.01 -7.90
C LEU A 143 31.52 -12.56 -6.69
N GLU A 144 31.37 -11.97 -5.51
CA GLU A 144 32.01 -12.42 -4.28
C GLU A 144 31.52 -13.82 -3.86
N PHE A 145 30.22 -14.07 -4.02
CA PHE A 145 29.65 -15.40 -3.81
C PHE A 145 30.30 -16.44 -4.73
N LYS A 146 30.43 -16.16 -6.05
CA LYS A 146 31.06 -17.05 -7.01
C LYS A 146 32.52 -17.38 -6.63
N GLU A 147 33.27 -16.34 -6.22
CA GLU A 147 34.65 -16.53 -5.74
C GLU A 147 34.71 -17.38 -4.46
N GLN A 148 33.79 -17.14 -3.52
CA GLN A 148 33.74 -17.89 -2.27
C GLN A 148 33.37 -19.36 -2.49
N VAL A 149 32.42 -19.66 -3.38
CA VAL A 149 32.07 -21.02 -3.79
C VAL A 149 33.28 -21.72 -4.40
N TYR A 150 34.01 -21.05 -5.30
CA TYR A 150 35.23 -21.62 -5.88
C TYR A 150 36.31 -21.89 -4.84
N ARG A 151 36.50 -20.98 -3.87
CA ARG A 151 37.48 -21.20 -2.76
C ARG A 151 37.13 -22.39 -1.88
N LEU A 152 35.83 -22.55 -1.55
CA LEU A 152 35.37 -23.59 -0.62
C LEU A 152 35.22 -24.95 -1.29
N LEU A 153 34.65 -25.01 -2.49
CA LEU A 153 34.22 -26.24 -3.13
C LEU A 153 35.08 -26.62 -4.32
N LYS A 154 35.95 -25.73 -4.81
CA LYS A 154 36.81 -25.91 -6.00
C LYS A 154 36.00 -26.25 -7.27
N VAL A 155 34.77 -25.78 -7.36
CA VAL A 155 33.88 -26.02 -8.49
C VAL A 155 33.40 -24.69 -9.10
N GLU A 156 33.24 -24.66 -10.40
CA GLU A 156 32.66 -23.55 -11.16
C GLU A 156 31.29 -24.00 -11.70
N ASN A 157 30.32 -24.10 -10.82
CA ASN A 157 29.00 -24.64 -11.16
C ASN A 157 27.90 -23.61 -11.00
N VAL A 158 28.23 -22.33 -11.05
CA VAL A 158 27.27 -21.22 -10.92
C VAL A 158 27.27 -20.40 -12.19
N ALA A 159 26.11 -20.28 -12.84
CA ALA A 159 25.93 -19.50 -14.06
C ALA A 159 24.86 -18.40 -13.81
N VAL A 160 25.22 -17.17 -14.17
CA VAL A 160 24.24 -16.06 -14.11
C VAL A 160 23.19 -16.27 -15.20
N ILE A 161 21.93 -16.10 -14.82
CA ILE A 161 20.79 -16.12 -15.75
C ILE A 161 20.46 -14.68 -16.11
N ASP A 162 20.33 -13.82 -15.09
CA ASP A 162 19.99 -12.42 -15.27
C ASP A 162 20.81 -11.56 -14.31
N SER A 163 21.44 -10.52 -14.83
CA SER A 163 22.26 -9.58 -14.04
C SER A 163 21.39 -8.45 -13.50
N ALA A 164 21.76 -7.96 -12.32
CA ALA A 164 21.08 -6.83 -11.73
C ALA A 164 21.22 -5.57 -12.61
N ILE A 165 20.10 -4.96 -12.94
CA ILE A 165 20.02 -3.70 -13.69
C ILE A 165 19.60 -2.55 -12.77
N VAL A 166 19.97 -1.33 -13.16
CA VAL A 166 19.55 -0.14 -12.41
C VAL A 166 18.04 0.08 -12.61
N PRO A 167 17.24 0.06 -11.53
CA PRO A 167 15.81 0.24 -11.65
C PRO A 167 15.45 1.69 -12.06
N GLU A 168 14.52 1.83 -12.99
CA GLU A 168 14.07 3.14 -13.50
C GLU A 168 13.09 3.84 -12.54
N SER A 169 12.41 3.08 -11.68
CA SER A 169 11.41 3.60 -10.74
C SER A 169 11.55 2.98 -9.36
N PRO A 170 11.14 3.70 -8.30
CA PRO A 170 11.15 3.15 -6.95
C PRO A 170 10.15 1.99 -6.81
N SER A 171 10.57 0.94 -6.11
CA SER A 171 9.76 -0.25 -5.85
C SER A 171 8.89 -0.11 -4.59
N ALA A 172 9.29 0.78 -3.66
CA ALA A 172 8.60 1.04 -2.41
C ALA A 172 8.83 2.51 -1.97
N PRO A 173 7.97 3.09 -1.14
CA PRO A 173 6.67 2.54 -0.78
C PRO A 173 5.72 2.56 -1.98
N GLY A 174 4.83 1.60 -2.05
CA GLY A 174 3.74 1.64 -3.04
C GLY A 174 2.75 2.76 -2.68
N ARG A 175 3.12 4.01 -2.96
CA ARG A 175 2.37 5.23 -2.57
C ARG A 175 0.90 5.13 -2.94
N GLU A 176 0.60 4.60 -4.12
CA GLU A 176 -0.76 4.37 -4.59
C GLU A 176 -1.56 3.47 -3.65
N LYS A 177 -0.95 2.38 -3.16
CA LYS A 177 -1.60 1.43 -2.23
C LYS A 177 -1.84 2.06 -0.86
N ILE A 178 -0.91 2.89 -0.38
CA ILE A 178 -1.04 3.59 0.91
C ILE A 178 -2.14 4.62 0.83
N ILE A 179 -2.20 5.41 -0.25
CA ILE A 179 -3.25 6.40 -0.48
C ILE A 179 -4.61 5.72 -0.60
N LEU A 180 -4.69 4.62 -1.34
CA LEU A 180 -5.93 3.83 -1.47
C LEU A 180 -6.40 3.29 -0.12
N LEU A 181 -5.49 2.72 0.69
CA LEU A 181 -5.80 2.25 2.03
C LEU A 181 -6.25 3.42 2.93
N GLY A 182 -5.57 4.55 2.85
CA GLY A 182 -5.94 5.78 3.54
C GLY A 182 -7.33 6.28 3.16
N ALA A 183 -7.70 6.18 1.88
CA ALA A 183 -9.04 6.54 1.41
C ALA A 183 -10.13 5.63 2.02
N ILE A 184 -9.89 4.32 2.09
CA ILE A 184 -10.82 3.36 2.71
C ILE A 184 -11.01 3.69 4.20
N VAL A 185 -9.92 3.90 4.93
CA VAL A 185 -9.96 4.30 6.34
C VAL A 185 -10.66 5.66 6.50
N GLY A 186 -10.39 6.60 5.58
CA GLY A 186 -11.03 7.91 5.56
C GLY A 186 -12.56 7.85 5.45
N VAL A 187 -13.08 6.95 4.60
CA VAL A 187 -14.54 6.73 4.48
C VAL A 187 -15.13 6.23 5.79
N VAL A 188 -14.49 5.24 6.43
CA VAL A 188 -14.97 4.68 7.71
C VAL A 188 -14.99 5.77 8.79
N LEU A 189 -13.91 6.56 8.89
CA LEU A 189 -13.82 7.66 9.84
C LEU A 189 -14.83 8.78 9.56
N ALA A 190 -15.08 9.10 8.28
CA ALA A 190 -16.07 10.09 7.90
C ALA A 190 -17.48 9.68 8.32
N ILE A 191 -17.86 8.42 8.11
CA ILE A 191 -19.16 7.87 8.53
C ILE A 191 -19.27 7.90 10.05
N ALA A 192 -18.24 7.43 10.76
CA ALA A 192 -18.22 7.46 12.22
C ALA A 192 -18.34 8.89 12.76
N PHE A 193 -17.63 9.84 12.15
CA PHE A 193 -17.71 11.26 12.54
C PHE A 193 -19.13 11.84 12.36
N VAL A 194 -19.79 11.51 11.25
CA VAL A 194 -21.18 11.99 11.00
C VAL A 194 -22.16 11.38 12.01
N ILE A 195 -22.00 10.10 12.35
CA ILE A 195 -22.84 9.43 13.37
C ILE A 195 -22.63 10.08 14.75
N VAL A 196 -21.39 10.28 15.16
CA VAL A 196 -21.07 10.93 16.45
C VAL A 196 -21.61 12.35 16.49
N ARG A 197 -21.48 13.11 15.41
CA ARG A 197 -22.02 14.46 15.30
C ARG A 197 -23.54 14.47 15.42
N ASP A 198 -24.23 13.51 14.81
CA ASP A 198 -25.70 13.42 14.86
C ASP A 198 -26.19 13.04 16.27
N ILE A 199 -25.48 12.13 16.95
CA ILE A 199 -25.80 11.79 18.36
C ILE A 199 -25.60 12.98 19.30
N LEU A 200 -24.60 13.84 19.02
CA LEU A 200 -24.34 15.05 19.82
C LEU A 200 -25.26 16.24 19.44
N ASP A 201 -25.93 16.15 18.28
CA ASP A 201 -26.87 17.20 17.85
C ASP A 201 -28.22 17.02 18.53
N THR A 202 -28.40 17.70 19.67
CA THR A 202 -29.63 17.70 20.45
C THR A 202 -30.71 18.66 19.90
N THR A 203 -30.53 19.14 18.66
CA THR A 203 -31.48 20.09 18.06
C THR A 203 -32.73 19.37 17.56
N VAL A 204 -33.88 19.76 18.11
CA VAL A 204 -35.20 19.28 17.69
C VAL A 204 -35.50 19.81 16.28
N LYS A 205 -35.62 18.95 15.30
CA LYS A 205 -35.81 19.33 13.88
C LYS A 205 -37.15 18.88 13.29
N THR A 206 -37.77 17.87 13.89
CA THR A 206 -39.04 17.31 13.39
C THR A 206 -40.13 17.32 14.44
N ALA A 207 -41.39 17.28 14.01
CA ALA A 207 -42.52 17.14 14.91
C ALA A 207 -42.47 15.86 15.75
N GLU A 208 -41.93 14.79 15.16
CA GLU A 208 -41.71 13.50 15.83
C GLU A 208 -40.66 13.60 16.96
N ASP A 209 -39.63 14.46 16.80
CA ASP A 209 -38.61 14.71 17.83
C ASP A 209 -39.23 15.40 19.04
N VAL A 210 -40.20 16.34 18.81
CA VAL A 210 -40.96 17.02 19.89
C VAL A 210 -41.79 16.01 20.66
N GLU A 211 -42.52 15.12 20.00
CA GLU A 211 -43.34 14.11 20.66
C GLU A 211 -42.49 13.12 21.46
N LYS A 212 -41.35 12.68 20.89
CA LYS A 212 -40.46 11.73 21.57
C LYS A 212 -39.69 12.30 22.75
N GLN A 213 -39.20 13.56 22.62
CA GLN A 213 -38.38 14.18 23.68
C GLN A 213 -39.19 14.86 24.75
N LEU A 214 -40.32 15.48 24.41
CA LEU A 214 -41.14 16.26 25.34
C LEU A 214 -42.40 15.51 25.77
N GLY A 215 -42.75 14.40 25.13
CA GLY A 215 -43.97 13.66 25.43
C GLY A 215 -45.27 14.42 25.12
N LEU A 216 -45.21 15.48 24.28
CA LEU A 216 -46.32 16.37 23.94
C LEU A 216 -46.79 16.08 22.51
N ALA A 217 -48.07 15.87 22.30
CA ALA A 217 -48.66 15.70 20.98
C ALA A 217 -48.60 17.02 20.20
N VAL A 218 -48.02 16.96 18.97
CA VAL A 218 -47.95 18.12 18.08
C VAL A 218 -49.31 18.32 17.41
N LEU A 219 -50.03 19.37 17.79
CA LEU A 219 -51.37 19.69 17.32
C LEU A 219 -51.40 20.30 15.91
N ALA A 220 -50.38 21.03 15.53
CA ALA A 220 -50.28 21.64 14.20
C ALA A 220 -48.83 22.01 13.87
N GLN A 221 -48.48 21.92 12.61
CA GLN A 221 -47.19 22.36 12.07
C GLN A 221 -47.42 23.51 11.07
N ILE A 222 -46.82 24.65 11.34
CA ILE A 222 -46.95 25.83 10.48
C ILE A 222 -45.70 25.86 9.55
N PRO A 223 -45.85 25.65 8.25
CA PRO A 223 -44.72 25.73 7.36
C PRO A 223 -44.20 27.17 7.26
N LYS A 224 -42.87 27.34 7.30
CA LYS A 224 -42.26 28.63 7.02
C LYS A 224 -42.43 28.95 5.52
N VAL A 225 -43.22 29.93 5.20
CA VAL A 225 -43.31 30.44 3.83
C VAL A 225 -42.06 31.28 3.57
N GLU A 226 -41.19 30.81 2.73
CA GLU A 226 -40.10 31.63 2.20
C GLU A 226 -40.75 32.63 1.23
N GLU A 227 -40.69 33.94 1.55
CA GLU A 227 -41.08 34.99 0.59
C GLU A 227 -40.17 34.87 -0.62
N GLU A 228 -40.71 34.32 -1.71
CA GLU A 228 -40.10 34.36 -3.02
C GLU A 228 -39.98 35.84 -3.40
N ASN A 229 -38.78 36.42 -3.30
CA ASN A 229 -38.46 37.76 -3.77
C ASN A 229 -38.77 37.85 -5.26
N SER A 230 -40.00 38.24 -5.57
CA SER A 230 -40.46 38.54 -6.93
C SER A 230 -39.78 39.81 -7.44
N THR A 231 -38.52 39.65 -7.86
CA THR A 231 -37.78 40.63 -8.67
C THR A 231 -38.12 40.48 -10.16
N SER A 232 -39.40 40.52 -10.51
CA SER A 232 -39.80 40.53 -11.94
C SER A 232 -40.87 41.55 -12.26
N ASP A 233 -40.72 42.80 -11.78
CA ASP A 233 -41.59 43.86 -12.28
C ASP A 233 -40.86 45.19 -12.49
N LYS A 234 -39.81 45.15 -13.33
CA LYS A 234 -39.17 46.39 -13.86
C LYS A 234 -38.70 46.25 -15.31
N LYS A 235 -39.50 45.64 -16.18
CA LYS A 235 -39.13 45.64 -17.64
C LYS A 235 -40.31 45.78 -18.58
N ASN A 236 -41.31 46.64 -18.23
CA ASN A 236 -42.33 46.99 -19.22
C ASN A 236 -42.86 48.42 -19.08
N LYS A 237 -42.00 49.44 -19.00
CA LYS A 237 -42.35 50.85 -19.22
C LYS A 237 -41.27 51.55 -20.05
N ARG A 238 -41.06 51.13 -21.27
CA ARG A 238 -40.45 51.97 -22.33
C ARG A 238 -40.96 51.49 -23.70
N GLY A 239 -41.92 52.12 -24.23
CA GLY A 239 -42.31 51.86 -25.62
C GLY A 239 -43.71 52.33 -26.00
N VAL A 240 -44.14 53.48 -25.51
CA VAL A 240 -45.19 54.23 -26.23
C VAL A 240 -44.80 55.71 -26.23
N LYS A 241 -44.20 56.16 -27.33
CA LYS A 241 -44.28 57.54 -27.82
C LYS A 241 -44.15 57.52 -29.32
N ALA A 242 -45.25 57.91 -29.96
CA ALA A 242 -45.45 58.78 -31.11
C ALA A 242 -44.59 58.43 -32.36
N GLU A 243 -45.13 58.20 -33.45
CA GLU A 243 -46.05 58.85 -34.41
C GLU A 243 -46.49 57.78 -35.39
#